data_38d8d907a81a717a829cd200f8457a82
#
_entry.id   38d8d907a81a717a829cd200f8457a82
#
_cell.length_a   1.000
_cell.length_b   1.000
_cell.length_c   1.000
_cell.angle_alpha   90.00
_cell.angle_beta   90.00
_cell.angle_gamma   90.00
#
_symmetry.space_group_name_H-M   'P 1'
#
loop_
_entity.id
_entity.type
_entity.pdbx_description
1 polymer ?
#
loop_
_entity_poly.entity_id
_entity_poly.type
_entity_poly.pdbx_seq_one_letter_code
_entity_poly.pdbx_strand_id
1 'polypeptide(L)'
;MAAFAHTVGHQTWRFDSLREVMAKASPARSGDQLAGVAAASDAERVAAQMALADIPLRHFLDEALIPYEDDEITRLIVDGHDAAAFAPVAHLTVGGLRDWLLGEQADEAALRALAPGLTPEMAAAVSKIMRVQDLILVAQKIRVVTRFRNTMGLRGRMSTRLQPNHPTDDPSGIAASILDGLLYGNGDAMLGINPATDSLGALTDLLKMLDAIIQRYGIPTQACVLTHVTSSIAAIERGAPVDLVFQSIAGTEAANAGFGISLEVLREGHEAGLSQKRGSLGDNLMYFETGQGSALSSGTHHGVDQQTCEARAYAVARHFNPFLVNTVVGFIGPEYLYNGKQIIRAGLEDHFCGKLLGVPMGCDICYTNHAEADQDDMDTLLTLLGTAGINFIMGIPGSDDVMLNYQTTSFHDALYARQVLGLRPAPEFEAWLERMEILSQRDGRPHLGGALPPAFRQAVAR
;
A
#
# COMPACT_ATOMS: atom_id res chain seq x y z
N MET A 1 -20.49 -31.25 11.32
CA MET A 1 -20.88 -31.25 9.89
C MET A 1 -20.10 -30.13 9.24
N ALA A 2 -19.57 -30.32 8.03
CA ALA A 2 -18.87 -29.25 7.34
C ALA A 2 -19.81 -28.04 7.18
N ALA A 3 -19.31 -26.83 7.46
CA ALA A 3 -20.10 -25.60 7.37
C ALA A 3 -20.41 -25.22 5.92
N PHE A 4 -19.43 -25.47 5.01
CA PHE A 4 -19.51 -25.07 3.61
C PHE A 4 -19.18 -26.25 2.70
N ALA A 5 -19.80 -26.32 1.52
CA ALA A 5 -19.50 -27.37 0.54
C ALA A 5 -19.88 -26.95 -0.87
N HIS A 6 -19.12 -27.44 -1.86
CA HIS A 6 -19.48 -27.31 -3.27
C HIS A 6 -19.01 -28.51 -4.08
N THR A 7 -19.75 -28.84 -5.16
CA THR A 7 -19.44 -29.97 -6.03
C THR A 7 -18.90 -29.48 -7.36
N VAL A 8 -17.73 -29.98 -7.75
CA VAL A 8 -17.12 -29.74 -9.07
C VAL A 8 -16.99 -31.09 -9.76
N GLY A 9 -17.64 -31.26 -10.91
CA GLY A 9 -17.71 -32.54 -11.58
C GLY A 9 -18.44 -33.59 -10.77
N HIS A 10 -17.74 -34.64 -10.34
CA HIS A 10 -18.29 -35.74 -9.55
C HIS A 10 -17.79 -35.73 -8.08
N GLN A 11 -16.99 -34.76 -7.71
CA GLN A 11 -16.40 -34.64 -6.38
C GLN A 11 -16.99 -33.48 -5.61
N THR A 12 -17.37 -33.74 -4.34
CA THR A 12 -17.81 -32.71 -3.39
C THR A 12 -16.69 -32.42 -2.40
N TRP A 13 -16.28 -31.15 -2.38
CA TRP A 13 -15.38 -30.61 -1.36
C TRP A 13 -16.19 -30.04 -0.20
N ARG A 14 -15.65 -30.18 1.00
CA ARG A 14 -16.26 -29.71 2.24
C ARG A 14 -15.23 -28.90 3.03
N PHE A 15 -15.67 -27.80 3.60
CA PHE A 15 -14.84 -26.88 4.39
C PHE A 15 -15.48 -26.69 5.75
N ASP A 16 -14.72 -26.82 6.82
CA ASP A 16 -15.24 -26.88 8.18
C ASP A 16 -15.43 -25.52 8.84
N SER A 17 -14.83 -24.44 8.30
CA SER A 17 -14.91 -23.08 8.84
C SER A 17 -14.83 -22.01 7.74
N LEU A 18 -15.26 -20.78 8.09
CA LEU A 18 -15.08 -19.61 7.22
C LEU A 18 -13.60 -19.38 6.89
N ARG A 19 -12.71 -19.52 7.86
CA ARG A 19 -11.25 -19.41 7.67
C ARG A 19 -10.74 -20.40 6.64
N GLU A 20 -11.16 -21.66 6.69
CA GLU A 20 -10.72 -22.68 5.73
C GLU A 20 -11.22 -22.37 4.30
N VAL A 21 -12.50 -22.07 4.10
CA VAL A 21 -13.02 -21.76 2.77
C VAL A 21 -12.35 -20.52 2.20
N MET A 22 -12.07 -19.50 3.01
CA MET A 22 -11.33 -18.31 2.62
C MET A 22 -9.92 -18.65 2.12
N ALA A 23 -9.18 -19.44 2.86
CA ALA A 23 -7.82 -19.85 2.52
C ALA A 23 -7.79 -20.69 1.24
N LYS A 24 -8.67 -21.69 1.13
CA LYS A 24 -8.78 -22.58 -0.04
C LYS A 24 -9.25 -21.84 -1.31
N ALA A 25 -10.03 -20.77 -1.16
CA ALA A 25 -10.49 -19.94 -2.30
C ALA A 25 -9.40 -18.99 -2.82
N SER A 26 -8.32 -18.77 -2.09
CA SER A 26 -7.23 -17.88 -2.50
C SER A 26 -6.61 -18.31 -3.83
N PRO A 27 -6.30 -17.37 -4.74
CA PRO A 27 -5.41 -17.65 -5.86
C PRO A 27 -4.11 -18.28 -5.39
N ALA A 28 -3.50 -19.14 -6.22
CA ALA A 28 -2.30 -19.87 -5.83
C ALA A 28 -1.16 -18.91 -5.42
N ARG A 29 -0.64 -19.12 -4.22
CA ARG A 29 0.51 -18.40 -3.65
C ARG A 29 1.45 -19.34 -2.92
N SER A 30 2.73 -19.06 -3.03
CA SER A 30 3.76 -19.87 -2.40
C SER A 30 3.65 -19.83 -0.88
N GLY A 31 3.37 -18.67 -0.29
CA GLY A 31 3.22 -18.53 1.16
C GLY A 31 2.08 -19.35 1.72
N ASP A 32 0.90 -19.36 1.07
CA ASP A 32 -0.24 -20.20 1.50
C ASP A 32 0.08 -21.70 1.38
N GLN A 33 0.85 -22.08 0.37
CA GLN A 33 1.32 -23.47 0.20
C GLN A 33 2.30 -23.85 1.31
N LEU A 34 3.27 -22.98 1.60
CA LEU A 34 4.24 -23.20 2.67
C LEU A 34 3.57 -23.30 4.06
N ALA A 35 2.56 -22.47 4.31
CA ALA A 35 1.77 -22.48 5.53
C ALA A 35 0.78 -23.66 5.61
N GLY A 36 0.61 -24.45 4.53
CA GLY A 36 -0.30 -25.59 4.48
C GLY A 36 -1.79 -25.23 4.43
N VAL A 37 -2.12 -23.95 4.14
CA VAL A 37 -3.51 -23.46 4.10
C VAL A 37 -4.08 -23.40 2.67
N ALA A 38 -3.24 -23.45 1.64
CA ALA A 38 -3.64 -23.42 0.24
C ALA A 38 -4.53 -24.62 -0.15
N ALA A 39 -5.33 -24.43 -1.22
CA ALA A 39 -6.01 -25.55 -1.88
C ALA A 39 -4.99 -26.56 -2.44
N ALA A 40 -5.26 -27.84 -2.26
CA ALA A 40 -4.41 -28.94 -2.74
C ALA A 40 -4.50 -29.13 -4.28
N SER A 41 -5.52 -28.56 -4.91
CA SER A 41 -5.74 -28.64 -6.36
C SER A 41 -6.55 -27.43 -6.87
N ASP A 42 -6.49 -27.20 -8.19
CA ASP A 42 -7.32 -26.18 -8.84
C ASP A 42 -8.82 -26.50 -8.71
N ALA A 43 -9.20 -27.78 -8.72
CA ALA A 43 -10.59 -28.20 -8.53
C ALA A 43 -11.09 -27.87 -7.12
N GLU A 44 -10.28 -28.11 -6.08
CA GLU A 44 -10.60 -27.69 -4.71
C GLU A 44 -10.71 -26.19 -4.60
N ARG A 45 -9.79 -25.42 -5.23
CA ARG A 45 -9.84 -23.96 -5.25
C ARG A 45 -11.14 -23.45 -5.88
N VAL A 46 -11.51 -23.99 -7.04
CA VAL A 46 -12.78 -23.64 -7.71
C VAL A 46 -13.97 -23.97 -6.81
N ALA A 47 -13.98 -25.16 -6.16
CA ALA A 47 -15.04 -25.51 -5.24
C ALA A 47 -15.13 -24.54 -4.04
N ALA A 48 -13.98 -24.14 -3.49
CA ALA A 48 -13.92 -23.15 -2.41
C ALA A 48 -14.39 -21.75 -2.86
N GLN A 49 -14.02 -21.32 -4.07
CA GLN A 49 -14.49 -20.04 -4.64
C GLN A 49 -16.00 -20.04 -4.86
N MET A 50 -16.57 -21.13 -5.35
CA MET A 50 -18.02 -21.25 -5.52
C MET A 50 -18.74 -21.29 -4.18
N ALA A 51 -18.24 -22.05 -3.20
CA ALA A 51 -18.79 -22.06 -1.84
C ALA A 51 -18.71 -20.65 -1.20
N LEU A 52 -17.57 -19.98 -1.34
CA LEU A 52 -17.37 -18.61 -0.83
C LEU A 52 -18.34 -17.60 -1.46
N ALA A 53 -18.60 -17.72 -2.76
CA ALA A 53 -19.53 -16.83 -3.47
C ALA A 53 -20.96 -16.87 -2.90
N ASP A 54 -21.38 -18.01 -2.32
CA ASP A 54 -22.70 -18.23 -1.75
C ASP A 54 -22.80 -17.80 -0.27
N ILE A 55 -21.69 -17.44 0.38
CA ILE A 55 -21.68 -17.03 1.80
C ILE A 55 -22.31 -15.65 1.95
N PRO A 56 -23.33 -15.48 2.82
CA PRO A 56 -23.89 -14.17 3.15
C PRO A 56 -22.83 -13.26 3.79
N LEU A 57 -22.77 -12.00 3.41
CA LEU A 57 -21.83 -11.03 3.99
C LEU A 57 -21.97 -10.90 5.52
N ARG A 58 -23.20 -11.03 6.04
CA ARG A 58 -23.44 -11.00 7.50
C ARG A 58 -22.69 -12.10 8.25
N HIS A 59 -22.40 -13.22 7.59
CA HIS A 59 -21.69 -14.33 8.23
C HIS A 59 -20.27 -13.93 8.69
N PHE A 60 -19.63 -12.97 8.01
CA PHE A 60 -18.34 -12.42 8.43
C PHE A 60 -18.41 -11.57 9.71
N LEU A 61 -19.58 -11.15 10.13
CA LEU A 61 -19.80 -10.47 11.42
C LEU A 61 -20.11 -11.46 12.54
N ASP A 62 -20.65 -12.64 12.19
CA ASP A 62 -21.03 -13.70 13.14
C ASP A 62 -19.87 -14.66 13.44
N GLU A 63 -18.94 -14.86 12.49
CA GLU A 63 -17.78 -15.76 12.58
C GLU A 63 -16.48 -15.02 12.25
N ALA A 64 -15.73 -14.64 13.28
CA ALA A 64 -14.41 -14.03 13.12
C ALA A 64 -13.37 -15.09 12.70
N LEU A 65 -12.44 -14.76 11.79
CA LEU A 65 -11.38 -15.67 11.35
C LEU A 65 -10.33 -15.94 12.44
N ILE A 66 -10.09 -14.96 13.30
CA ILE A 66 -9.29 -15.05 14.53
C ILE A 66 -10.22 -14.67 15.68
N PRO A 67 -10.29 -15.42 16.78
CA PRO A 67 -11.21 -15.11 17.89
C PRO A 67 -10.99 -13.69 18.44
N TYR A 68 -12.08 -13.03 18.85
CA TYR A 68 -12.08 -11.66 19.35
C TYR A 68 -11.14 -11.49 20.56
N GLU A 69 -11.09 -12.48 21.44
CA GLU A 69 -10.26 -12.45 22.65
C GLU A 69 -8.77 -12.60 22.37
N ASP A 70 -8.43 -13.21 21.23
CA ASP A 70 -7.05 -13.62 20.90
C ASP A 70 -6.29 -12.58 20.06
N ASP A 71 -6.96 -11.53 19.54
CA ASP A 71 -6.34 -10.63 18.55
C ASP A 71 -6.91 -9.19 18.60
N GLU A 72 -6.05 -8.23 18.90
CA GLU A 72 -6.46 -6.81 18.98
C GLU A 72 -6.95 -6.27 17.63
N ILE A 73 -6.46 -6.85 16.50
CA ILE A 73 -6.90 -6.43 15.17
C ILE A 73 -8.33 -6.93 14.91
N THR A 74 -8.69 -8.11 15.38
CA THR A 74 -10.09 -8.57 15.33
C THR A 74 -10.98 -7.66 16.16
N ARG A 75 -10.56 -7.27 17.37
CA ARG A 75 -11.29 -6.29 18.20
C ARG A 75 -11.50 -4.98 17.45
N LEU A 76 -10.43 -4.43 16.86
CA LEU A 76 -10.50 -3.20 16.06
C LEU A 76 -11.50 -3.31 14.90
N ILE A 77 -11.53 -4.44 14.18
CA ILE A 77 -12.42 -4.68 13.03
C ILE A 77 -13.87 -4.77 13.49
N VAL A 78 -14.15 -5.55 14.53
CA VAL A 78 -15.51 -5.79 15.04
C VAL A 78 -16.08 -4.51 15.66
N ASP A 79 -15.33 -3.86 16.55
CA ASP A 79 -15.78 -2.68 17.29
C ASP A 79 -15.89 -1.44 16.38
N GLY A 80 -15.07 -1.38 15.33
CA GLY A 80 -15.07 -0.29 14.34
C GLY A 80 -16.05 -0.45 13.18
N HIS A 81 -16.83 -1.54 13.13
CA HIS A 81 -17.76 -1.80 12.03
C HIS A 81 -18.95 -0.83 12.03
N ASP A 82 -19.18 -0.16 10.90
CA ASP A 82 -20.34 0.72 10.70
C ASP A 82 -21.53 -0.03 10.08
N ALA A 83 -22.46 -0.44 10.92
CA ALA A 83 -23.65 -1.16 10.50
C ALA A 83 -24.58 -0.34 9.58
N ALA A 84 -24.59 1.00 9.70
CA ALA A 84 -25.39 1.87 8.84
C ALA A 84 -24.78 1.94 7.43
N ALA A 85 -23.46 2.08 7.33
CA ALA A 85 -22.73 2.02 6.06
C ALA A 85 -22.84 0.65 5.39
N PHE A 86 -22.90 -0.44 6.18
CA PHE A 86 -23.06 -1.80 5.67
C PHE A 86 -24.48 -2.13 5.17
N ALA A 87 -25.52 -1.48 5.70
CA ALA A 87 -26.91 -1.80 5.46
C ALA A 87 -27.29 -1.97 3.96
N PRO A 88 -26.80 -1.15 3.01
CA PRO A 88 -27.16 -1.29 1.58
C PRO A 88 -26.78 -2.65 0.98
N VAL A 89 -25.73 -3.30 1.46
CA VAL A 89 -25.21 -4.58 0.93
C VAL A 89 -25.39 -5.75 1.90
N ALA A 90 -25.92 -5.53 3.10
CA ALA A 90 -26.04 -6.53 4.17
C ALA A 90 -26.87 -7.78 3.81
N HIS A 91 -27.70 -7.69 2.80
CA HIS A 91 -28.54 -8.77 2.28
C HIS A 91 -27.84 -9.61 1.19
N LEU A 92 -26.65 -9.20 0.75
CA LEU A 92 -25.93 -9.85 -0.35
C LEU A 92 -25.09 -11.01 0.17
N THR A 93 -24.72 -11.90 -0.74
CA THR A 93 -23.62 -12.86 -0.59
C THR A 93 -22.33 -12.22 -1.10
N VAL A 94 -21.19 -12.92 -0.93
CA VAL A 94 -19.90 -12.49 -1.53
C VAL A 94 -20.02 -12.36 -3.05
N GLY A 95 -20.68 -13.32 -3.72
CA GLY A 95 -20.96 -13.24 -5.15
C GLY A 95 -21.89 -12.07 -5.51
N GLY A 96 -22.93 -11.83 -4.70
CA GLY A 96 -23.82 -10.68 -4.85
C GLY A 96 -23.07 -9.35 -4.68
N LEU A 97 -22.12 -9.27 -3.73
CA LEU A 97 -21.27 -8.08 -3.57
C LEU A 97 -20.39 -7.85 -4.80
N ARG A 98 -19.76 -8.90 -5.36
CA ARG A 98 -19.01 -8.78 -6.62
C ARG A 98 -19.86 -8.18 -7.73
N ASP A 99 -21.06 -8.71 -7.93
CA ASP A 99 -21.95 -8.25 -8.99
C ASP A 99 -22.40 -6.80 -8.75
N TRP A 100 -22.67 -6.44 -7.49
CA TRP A 100 -22.99 -5.06 -7.09
C TRP A 100 -21.82 -4.11 -7.37
N LEU A 101 -20.58 -4.48 -6.99
CA LEU A 101 -19.38 -3.67 -7.21
C LEU A 101 -19.10 -3.42 -8.71
N LEU A 102 -19.38 -4.40 -9.56
CA LEU A 102 -19.25 -4.29 -11.01
C LEU A 102 -20.38 -3.49 -11.67
N GLY A 103 -21.52 -3.38 -11.01
CA GLY A 103 -22.69 -2.65 -11.51
C GLY A 103 -22.53 -1.13 -11.51
N GLU A 104 -23.47 -0.45 -12.17
CA GLU A 104 -23.48 1.02 -12.29
C GLU A 104 -23.83 1.72 -10.97
N GLN A 105 -24.60 1.07 -10.10
CA GLN A 105 -24.99 1.59 -8.78
C GLN A 105 -23.81 1.76 -7.83
N ALA A 106 -22.71 1.05 -8.05
CA ALA A 106 -21.47 1.18 -7.31
C ALA A 106 -20.62 2.31 -7.92
N ASP A 107 -21.11 3.54 -7.84
CA ASP A 107 -20.37 4.74 -8.21
C ASP A 107 -19.39 5.17 -7.08
N GLU A 108 -18.60 6.20 -7.33
CA GLU A 108 -17.61 6.73 -6.37
C GLU A 108 -18.23 7.12 -5.02
N ALA A 109 -19.43 7.72 -5.04
CA ALA A 109 -20.09 8.18 -3.82
C ALA A 109 -20.61 7.00 -2.98
N ALA A 110 -21.24 6.03 -3.65
CA ALA A 110 -21.73 4.80 -3.03
C ALA A 110 -20.56 3.97 -2.43
N LEU A 111 -19.46 3.81 -3.18
CA LEU A 111 -18.28 3.07 -2.71
C LEU A 111 -17.61 3.75 -1.51
N ARG A 112 -17.50 5.08 -1.53
CA ARG A 112 -16.97 5.85 -0.39
C ARG A 112 -17.87 5.72 0.85
N ALA A 113 -19.18 5.76 0.68
CA ALA A 113 -20.13 5.60 1.78
C ALA A 113 -20.13 4.17 2.35
N LEU A 114 -19.87 3.16 1.51
CA LEU A 114 -19.82 1.76 1.91
C LEU A 114 -18.53 1.39 2.67
N ALA A 115 -17.42 2.05 2.41
CA ALA A 115 -16.10 1.66 2.92
C ALA A 115 -16.06 1.42 4.44
N PRO A 116 -16.65 2.24 5.34
CA PRO A 116 -16.68 1.96 6.78
C PRO A 116 -17.51 0.72 7.17
N GLY A 117 -18.45 0.32 6.31
CA GLY A 117 -19.32 -0.84 6.53
C GLY A 117 -18.73 -2.17 6.07
N LEU A 118 -17.60 -2.18 5.36
CA LEU A 118 -16.93 -3.41 4.95
C LEU A 118 -15.83 -3.78 5.94
N THR A 119 -15.79 -5.07 6.31
CA THR A 119 -14.62 -5.62 7.00
C THR A 119 -13.53 -5.98 6.01
N PRO A 120 -12.27 -6.02 6.43
CA PRO A 120 -11.16 -6.51 5.59
C PRO A 120 -11.40 -7.91 5.02
N GLU A 121 -12.01 -8.78 5.81
CA GLU A 121 -12.32 -10.15 5.40
C GLU A 121 -13.35 -10.18 4.28
N MET A 122 -14.36 -9.28 4.29
CA MET A 122 -15.32 -9.13 3.19
C MET A 122 -14.63 -8.64 1.90
N ALA A 123 -13.72 -7.67 2.01
CA ALA A 123 -12.94 -7.18 0.89
C ALA A 123 -12.01 -8.27 0.32
N ALA A 124 -11.35 -9.02 1.19
CA ALA A 124 -10.54 -10.18 0.82
C ALA A 124 -11.38 -11.27 0.14
N ALA A 125 -12.54 -11.61 0.69
CA ALA A 125 -13.43 -12.63 0.15
C ALA A 125 -13.87 -12.31 -1.28
N VAL A 126 -14.34 -11.10 -1.52
CA VAL A 126 -14.80 -10.71 -2.86
C VAL A 126 -13.65 -10.64 -3.87
N SER A 127 -12.44 -10.23 -3.46
CA SER A 127 -11.27 -10.20 -4.35
C SER A 127 -10.88 -11.61 -4.86
N LYS A 128 -11.03 -12.65 -4.04
CA LYS A 128 -10.69 -14.04 -4.40
C LYS A 128 -11.54 -14.61 -5.53
N ILE A 129 -12.76 -14.11 -5.72
CA ILE A 129 -13.68 -14.53 -6.78
C ILE A 129 -13.73 -13.55 -7.96
N MET A 130 -12.86 -12.52 -7.96
CA MET A 130 -12.70 -11.55 -9.03
C MET A 130 -11.50 -11.89 -9.93
N ARG A 131 -11.62 -11.58 -11.23
CA ARG A 131 -10.49 -11.60 -12.16
C ARG A 131 -9.70 -10.30 -12.05
N VAL A 132 -8.49 -10.26 -12.60
CA VAL A 132 -7.63 -9.07 -12.64
C VAL A 132 -8.39 -7.85 -13.19
N GLN A 133 -9.09 -8.02 -14.31
CA GLN A 133 -9.88 -6.93 -14.92
C GLN A 133 -11.00 -6.41 -14.02
N ASP A 134 -11.62 -7.27 -13.22
CA ASP A 134 -12.69 -6.90 -12.31
C ASP A 134 -12.13 -6.05 -11.16
N LEU A 135 -10.96 -6.44 -10.60
CA LEU A 135 -10.25 -5.67 -9.59
C LEU A 135 -9.91 -4.25 -10.09
N ILE A 136 -9.39 -4.14 -11.33
CA ILE A 136 -9.03 -2.87 -11.95
C ILE A 136 -10.28 -2.00 -12.17
N LEU A 137 -11.35 -2.56 -12.73
CA LEU A 137 -12.60 -1.84 -13.01
C LEU A 137 -13.21 -1.23 -11.75
N VAL A 138 -13.23 -1.98 -10.66
CA VAL A 138 -13.78 -1.48 -9.38
C VAL A 138 -12.82 -0.47 -8.73
N ALA A 139 -11.53 -0.78 -8.63
CA ALA A 139 -10.54 0.11 -8.04
C ALA A 139 -10.50 1.49 -8.73
N GLN A 140 -10.69 1.52 -10.07
CA GLN A 140 -10.72 2.76 -10.85
C GLN A 140 -11.90 3.70 -10.49
N LYS A 141 -13.01 3.14 -9.97
CA LYS A 141 -14.15 3.94 -9.51
C LYS A 141 -13.87 4.64 -8.18
N ILE A 142 -12.95 4.11 -7.36
CA ILE A 142 -12.71 4.55 -5.98
C ILE A 142 -11.60 5.61 -5.95
N ARG A 143 -11.83 6.68 -5.19
CA ARG A 143 -10.81 7.68 -4.87
C ARG A 143 -10.66 7.83 -3.37
N VAL A 144 -9.40 7.80 -2.95
CA VAL A 144 -9.02 8.12 -1.58
C VAL A 144 -8.07 9.31 -1.65
N VAL A 145 -8.55 10.47 -1.22
CA VAL A 145 -7.80 11.74 -1.28
C VAL A 145 -7.25 12.05 0.10
N THR A 146 -5.95 12.28 0.19
CA THR A 146 -5.26 12.65 1.42
C THR A 146 -4.51 13.96 1.25
N ARG A 147 -4.27 14.66 2.36
CA ARG A 147 -3.64 15.98 2.39
C ARG A 147 -2.68 16.11 3.56
N PHE A 148 -1.49 16.62 3.26
CA PHE A 148 -0.52 17.07 4.27
C PHE A 148 0.13 18.37 3.82
N ARG A 149 1.18 18.35 2.97
CA ARG A 149 1.72 19.55 2.32
C ARG A 149 1.33 19.65 0.85
N ASN A 150 0.76 18.59 0.32
CA ASN A 150 0.14 18.54 -0.99
C ASN A 150 -1.10 17.64 -0.94
N THR A 151 -1.76 17.48 -2.10
CA THR A 151 -2.99 16.70 -2.24
C THR A 151 -2.74 15.51 -3.14
N MET A 152 -2.92 14.28 -2.61
CA MET A 152 -2.78 13.04 -3.36
C MET A 152 -4.13 12.36 -3.61
N GLY A 153 -4.14 11.39 -4.55
CA GLY A 153 -5.29 10.54 -4.84
C GLY A 153 -6.37 11.19 -5.70
N LEU A 154 -6.11 12.32 -6.31
CA LEU A 154 -7.03 12.97 -7.25
C LEU A 154 -7.08 12.22 -8.59
N ARG A 155 -8.23 12.30 -9.29
CA ARG A 155 -8.42 11.64 -10.59
C ARG A 155 -7.38 12.10 -11.61
N GLY A 156 -6.82 11.13 -12.37
CA GLY A 156 -5.83 11.40 -13.40
C GLY A 156 -4.46 11.81 -12.84
N ARG A 157 -4.20 11.50 -11.56
CA ARG A 157 -2.92 11.79 -10.91
C ARG A 157 -2.34 10.54 -10.28
N MET A 158 -1.02 10.42 -10.34
CA MET A 158 -0.22 9.40 -9.69
C MET A 158 1.02 10.07 -9.11
N SER A 159 1.17 9.97 -7.81
CA SER A 159 2.33 10.51 -7.10
C SER A 159 3.48 9.51 -7.02
N THR A 160 4.64 9.94 -6.56
CA THR A 160 5.83 9.10 -6.41
C THR A 160 6.50 9.38 -5.08
N ARG A 161 6.84 8.31 -4.36
CA ARG A 161 7.81 8.37 -3.26
C ARG A 161 9.21 8.38 -3.89
N LEU A 162 9.96 9.46 -3.72
CA LEU A 162 11.36 9.51 -4.09
C LEU A 162 12.17 8.87 -2.97
N GLN A 163 12.88 7.77 -3.29
CA GLN A 163 13.69 7.01 -2.35
C GLN A 163 15.17 7.16 -2.67
N PRO A 164 15.86 8.11 -2.04
CA PRO A 164 17.27 8.39 -2.30
C PRO A 164 18.19 7.61 -1.35
N ASN A 165 17.95 6.32 -1.16
CA ASN A 165 18.71 5.49 -0.24
C ASN A 165 20.22 5.51 -0.57
N HIS A 166 21.03 5.52 0.49
CA HIS A 166 22.49 5.42 0.37
C HIS A 166 23.04 4.44 1.41
N PRO A 167 23.91 3.50 1.04
CA PRO A 167 24.33 2.40 1.93
C PRO A 167 25.13 2.86 3.17
N THR A 168 25.57 4.10 3.22
CA THR A 168 26.29 4.69 4.37
C THR A 168 25.67 6.02 4.84
N ASP A 169 24.44 6.32 4.45
CA ASP A 169 23.76 7.60 4.75
C ASP A 169 24.57 8.85 4.36
N ASP A 170 25.43 8.76 3.30
CA ASP A 170 26.22 9.91 2.86
C ASP A 170 25.33 11.05 2.37
N PRO A 171 25.36 12.24 3.01
CA PRO A 171 24.48 13.35 2.66
C PRO A 171 24.64 13.84 1.21
N SER A 172 25.86 13.77 0.66
CA SER A 172 26.13 14.22 -0.71
C SER A 172 25.50 13.26 -1.73
N GLY A 173 25.65 11.97 -1.50
CA GLY A 173 25.03 10.93 -2.32
C GLY A 173 23.51 10.99 -2.28
N ILE A 174 22.94 11.16 -1.09
CA ILE A 174 21.49 11.33 -0.91
C ILE A 174 21.00 12.60 -1.62
N ALA A 175 21.68 13.73 -1.45
CA ALA A 175 21.30 14.98 -2.10
C ALA A 175 21.36 14.88 -3.63
N ALA A 176 22.37 14.20 -4.18
CA ALA A 176 22.48 13.95 -5.62
C ALA A 176 21.32 13.10 -6.13
N SER A 177 20.97 12.04 -5.43
CA SER A 177 19.81 11.18 -5.76
C SER A 177 18.48 11.93 -5.66
N ILE A 178 18.30 12.80 -4.66
CA ILE A 178 17.10 13.65 -4.56
C ILE A 178 17.03 14.56 -5.77
N LEU A 179 18.12 15.24 -6.12
CA LEU A 179 18.15 16.13 -7.28
C LEU A 179 17.79 15.39 -8.57
N ASP A 180 18.38 14.22 -8.79
CA ASP A 180 18.09 13.38 -9.95
C ASP A 180 16.60 13.03 -10.02
N GLY A 181 16.03 12.52 -8.94
CA GLY A 181 14.60 12.17 -8.89
C GLY A 181 13.67 13.36 -9.11
N LEU A 182 14.00 14.54 -8.54
CA LEU A 182 13.23 15.77 -8.78
C LEU A 182 13.27 16.20 -10.25
N LEU A 183 14.40 16.01 -10.95
CA LEU A 183 14.52 16.31 -12.36
C LEU A 183 13.67 15.40 -13.25
N TYR A 184 13.32 14.21 -12.78
CA TYR A 184 12.34 13.33 -13.43
C TYR A 184 10.90 13.54 -12.96
N GLY A 185 10.67 14.56 -12.11
CA GLY A 185 9.34 14.88 -11.59
C GLY A 185 8.86 13.91 -10.49
N ASN A 186 9.77 13.24 -9.80
CA ASN A 186 9.47 12.38 -8.64
C ASN A 186 9.51 13.17 -7.34
N GLY A 187 8.83 12.66 -6.30
CA GLY A 187 8.92 13.19 -4.94
C GLY A 187 7.66 13.88 -4.43
N ASP A 188 6.57 13.85 -5.17
CA ASP A 188 5.31 14.47 -4.73
C ASP A 188 4.57 13.67 -3.65
N ALA A 189 4.74 12.35 -3.57
CA ALA A 189 4.24 11.61 -2.43
C ALA A 189 5.08 11.93 -1.18
N MET A 190 6.40 11.80 -1.28
CA MET A 190 7.36 12.21 -0.26
C MET A 190 8.80 12.08 -0.72
N LEU A 191 9.73 12.68 0.03
CA LEU A 191 11.15 12.31 0.05
C LEU A 191 11.34 11.33 1.21
N GLY A 192 11.54 10.05 0.90
CA GLY A 192 11.55 8.97 1.90
C GLY A 192 12.87 8.19 1.92
N ILE A 193 13.58 8.19 3.04
CA ILE A 193 14.86 7.50 3.23
C ILE A 193 14.69 6.31 4.14
N ASN A 194 15.18 5.13 3.71
CA ASN A 194 15.48 4.03 4.61
C ASN A 194 16.90 4.26 5.16
N PRO A 195 17.07 4.56 6.45
CA PRO A 195 18.38 4.86 7.00
C PRO A 195 19.25 3.60 7.08
N ALA A 196 20.55 3.74 6.84
CA ALA A 196 21.51 2.64 6.98
C ALA A 196 21.81 2.29 8.45
N THR A 197 21.37 3.13 9.40
CA THR A 197 21.61 2.95 10.84
C THR A 197 20.40 3.40 11.67
N ASP A 198 20.15 2.72 12.79
CA ASP A 198 19.10 3.07 13.78
C ASP A 198 19.50 4.19 14.74
N SER A 199 20.66 4.82 14.53
CA SER A 199 21.15 5.90 15.39
C SER A 199 20.20 7.10 15.39
N LEU A 200 19.72 7.49 16.56
CA LEU A 200 18.85 8.65 16.72
C LEU A 200 19.54 9.97 16.29
N GLY A 201 20.87 10.04 16.38
CA GLY A 201 21.67 11.15 15.84
C GLY A 201 21.59 11.20 14.31
N ALA A 202 21.91 10.08 13.63
CA ALA A 202 21.83 9.98 12.18
C ALA A 202 20.40 10.25 11.66
N LEU A 203 19.38 9.69 12.31
CA LEU A 203 17.96 9.96 12.01
C LEU A 203 17.66 11.46 12.07
N THR A 204 18.09 12.13 13.13
CA THR A 204 17.86 13.58 13.31
C THR A 204 18.57 14.41 12.23
N ASP A 205 19.79 14.03 11.85
CA ASP A 205 20.56 14.73 10.81
C ASP A 205 19.94 14.53 9.42
N LEU A 206 19.47 13.33 9.09
CA LEU A 206 18.73 13.06 7.85
C LEU A 206 17.42 13.87 7.77
N LEU A 207 16.63 13.91 8.86
CA LEU A 207 15.40 14.72 8.90
C LEU A 207 15.67 16.21 8.70
N LYS A 208 16.71 16.75 9.36
CA LYS A 208 17.12 18.16 9.16
C LYS A 208 17.61 18.44 7.76
N MET A 209 18.35 17.50 7.15
CA MET A 209 18.81 17.63 5.77
C MET A 209 17.63 17.68 4.79
N LEU A 210 16.68 16.73 4.92
CA LEU A 210 15.48 16.72 4.06
C LEU A 210 14.65 17.99 4.22
N ASP A 211 14.42 18.44 5.47
CA ASP A 211 13.70 19.67 5.74
C ASP A 211 14.41 20.88 5.12
N ALA A 212 15.73 20.98 5.25
CA ALA A 212 16.51 22.05 4.63
C ALA A 212 16.42 22.08 3.11
N ILE A 213 16.42 20.92 2.44
CA ILE A 213 16.24 20.82 0.98
C ILE A 213 14.82 21.28 0.59
N ILE A 214 13.80 20.77 1.29
CA ILE A 214 12.40 21.14 1.04
C ILE A 214 12.19 22.64 1.18
N GLN A 215 12.68 23.24 2.27
CA GLN A 215 12.56 24.67 2.54
C GLN A 215 13.35 25.52 1.51
N ARG A 216 14.59 25.13 1.22
CA ARG A 216 15.47 25.85 0.30
C ARG A 216 14.86 26.04 -1.09
N TYR A 217 14.22 24.98 -1.60
CA TYR A 217 13.65 24.96 -2.95
C TYR A 217 12.14 25.18 -2.98
N GLY A 218 11.51 25.35 -1.82
CA GLY A 218 10.05 25.53 -1.69
C GLY A 218 9.27 24.36 -2.29
N ILE A 219 9.73 23.13 -2.05
CA ILE A 219 9.12 21.93 -2.64
C ILE A 219 7.83 21.59 -1.88
N PRO A 220 6.66 21.52 -2.52
CA PRO A 220 5.41 21.12 -1.87
C PRO A 220 5.35 19.61 -1.69
N THR A 221 6.17 19.10 -0.77
CA THR A 221 6.29 17.69 -0.41
C THR A 221 6.58 17.54 1.08
N GLN A 222 6.60 16.34 1.57
CA GLN A 222 6.88 15.95 2.94
C GLN A 222 8.09 15.03 3.01
N ALA A 223 8.79 15.07 4.14
CA ALA A 223 9.93 14.21 4.45
C ALA A 223 9.51 13.02 5.33
N CYS A 224 10.17 11.88 5.11
CA CYS A 224 10.09 10.74 6.00
C CYS A 224 11.45 10.04 6.09
N VAL A 225 11.92 9.74 7.29
CA VAL A 225 12.97 8.74 7.51
C VAL A 225 12.27 7.50 8.05
N LEU A 226 12.39 6.38 7.33
CA LEU A 226 11.68 5.14 7.64
C LEU A 226 12.35 4.42 8.80
N THR A 227 11.92 4.76 9.99
CA THR A 227 12.40 4.19 11.24
C THR A 227 11.23 3.76 12.11
N HIS A 228 11.48 2.96 13.12
CA HIS A 228 10.45 2.53 14.06
C HIS A 228 9.72 3.74 14.67
N VAL A 229 8.41 3.61 14.88
CA VAL A 229 7.57 4.71 15.40
C VAL A 229 8.10 5.32 16.70
N THR A 230 8.65 4.49 17.60
CA THR A 230 9.25 4.97 18.86
C THR A 230 10.50 5.82 18.64
N SER A 231 11.27 5.55 17.58
CA SER A 231 12.42 6.38 17.19
C SER A 231 11.95 7.71 16.61
N SER A 232 10.83 7.73 15.89
CA SER A 232 10.19 8.97 15.42
C SER A 232 9.71 9.81 16.60
N ILE A 233 9.07 9.22 17.62
CA ILE A 233 8.66 9.91 18.86
C ILE A 233 9.88 10.53 19.54
N ALA A 234 10.96 9.74 19.74
CA ALA A 234 12.19 10.23 20.37
C ALA A 234 12.87 11.36 19.57
N ALA A 235 12.79 11.31 18.21
CA ALA A 235 13.29 12.40 17.37
C ALA A 235 12.45 13.67 17.52
N ILE A 236 11.13 13.57 17.59
CA ILE A 236 10.21 14.69 17.85
C ILE A 236 10.50 15.34 19.20
N GLU A 237 10.69 14.57 20.25
CA GLU A 237 11.04 15.06 21.59
C GLU A 237 12.35 15.85 21.61
N ARG A 238 13.29 15.54 20.70
CA ARG A 238 14.55 16.26 20.49
C ARG A 238 14.42 17.44 19.53
N GLY A 239 13.22 17.75 19.07
CA GLY A 239 12.94 18.87 18.15
C GLY A 239 13.33 18.62 16.71
N ALA A 240 13.44 17.35 16.27
CA ALA A 240 13.65 17.03 14.87
C ALA A 240 12.39 17.32 14.04
N PRO A 241 12.53 17.79 12.78
CA PRO A 241 11.42 18.16 11.92
C PRO A 241 10.77 16.92 11.25
N VAL A 242 9.97 16.15 11.99
CA VAL A 242 9.28 14.96 11.47
C VAL A 242 7.99 15.39 10.78
N ASP A 243 7.88 15.15 9.46
CA ASP A 243 6.65 15.38 8.71
C ASP A 243 5.72 14.17 8.76
N LEU A 244 6.18 13.02 8.28
CA LEU A 244 5.42 11.77 8.31
C LEU A 244 6.02 10.82 9.36
N VAL A 245 5.13 10.17 10.10
CA VAL A 245 5.48 9.10 11.04
C VAL A 245 5.27 7.76 10.35
N PHE A 246 6.36 7.01 10.23
CA PHE A 246 6.40 5.72 9.54
C PHE A 246 6.22 4.56 10.51
N GLN A 247 5.56 3.48 10.06
CA GLN A 247 5.62 2.17 10.68
C GLN A 247 5.18 1.06 9.71
N SER A 248 5.88 -0.07 9.71
CA SER A 248 5.40 -1.31 9.11
C SER A 248 4.34 -1.95 10.01
N ILE A 249 3.24 -2.40 9.42
CA ILE A 249 2.11 -3.01 10.13
C ILE A 249 1.69 -4.33 9.48
N ALA A 250 1.04 -5.18 10.25
CA ALA A 250 0.52 -6.46 9.79
C ALA A 250 -0.94 -6.68 10.25
N GLY A 251 -1.57 -7.71 9.73
CA GLY A 251 -3.00 -8.01 9.96
C GLY A 251 -3.29 -8.86 11.20
N THR A 252 -2.33 -9.08 12.10
CA THR A 252 -2.53 -9.79 13.36
C THR A 252 -1.78 -9.10 14.49
N GLU A 253 -2.33 -9.16 15.71
CA GLU A 253 -1.68 -8.64 16.93
C GLU A 253 -0.30 -9.26 17.13
N ALA A 254 -0.19 -10.58 16.97
CA ALA A 254 1.06 -11.30 17.18
C ALA A 254 2.17 -10.87 16.19
N ALA A 255 1.82 -10.58 14.91
CA ALA A 255 2.78 -10.06 13.95
C ALA A 255 3.21 -8.63 14.31
N ASN A 256 2.27 -7.77 14.68
CA ASN A 256 2.57 -6.40 15.13
C ASN A 256 3.44 -6.38 16.39
N ALA A 257 3.15 -7.26 17.36
CA ALA A 257 3.99 -7.42 18.54
C ALA A 257 5.43 -7.86 18.18
N GLY A 258 5.58 -8.70 17.13
CA GLY A 258 6.88 -9.05 16.56
C GLY A 258 7.64 -7.86 15.98
N PHE A 259 6.94 -6.85 15.49
CA PHE A 259 7.51 -5.55 15.06
C PHE A 259 7.73 -4.57 16.22
N GLY A 260 7.38 -4.94 17.44
CA GLY A 260 7.48 -4.06 18.62
C GLY A 260 6.38 -3.01 18.71
N ILE A 261 5.24 -3.21 18.08
CA ILE A 261 4.13 -2.26 18.06
C ILE A 261 2.81 -2.86 18.56
N SER A 262 1.92 -1.97 19.00
CA SER A 262 0.51 -2.18 19.28
C SER A 262 -0.29 -0.98 18.78
N LEU A 263 -1.60 -1.05 18.78
CA LEU A 263 -2.45 0.11 18.45
C LEU A 263 -2.16 1.31 19.35
N GLU A 264 -1.82 1.07 20.63
CA GLU A 264 -1.45 2.13 21.58
C GLU A 264 -0.16 2.85 21.16
N VAL A 265 0.89 2.11 20.83
CA VAL A 265 2.18 2.69 20.39
C VAL A 265 2.01 3.47 19.08
N LEU A 266 1.17 2.98 18.16
CA LEU A 266 0.84 3.70 16.93
C LEU A 266 0.08 5.00 17.22
N ARG A 267 -0.84 4.99 18.21
CA ARG A 267 -1.57 6.17 18.64
C ARG A 267 -0.62 7.24 19.24
N GLU A 268 0.32 6.83 20.08
CA GLU A 268 1.34 7.72 20.63
C GLU A 268 2.17 8.39 19.52
N GLY A 269 2.60 7.62 18.51
CA GLY A 269 3.31 8.14 17.35
C GLY A 269 2.49 9.12 16.52
N HIS A 270 1.22 8.80 16.30
CA HIS A 270 0.28 9.68 15.60
C HIS A 270 0.08 11.01 16.35
N GLU A 271 -0.18 10.97 17.64
CA GLU A 271 -0.35 12.15 18.48
C GLU A 271 0.93 13.01 18.52
N ALA A 272 2.09 12.37 18.67
CA ALA A 272 3.38 13.06 18.63
C ALA A 272 3.59 13.78 17.29
N GLY A 273 3.29 13.13 16.17
CA GLY A 273 3.35 13.72 14.83
C GLY A 273 2.39 14.91 14.68
N LEU A 274 1.13 14.78 15.11
CA LEU A 274 0.14 15.85 15.07
C LEU A 274 0.59 17.09 15.89
N SER A 275 1.28 16.88 16.99
CA SER A 275 1.80 17.96 17.83
C SER A 275 2.76 18.90 17.11
N GLN A 276 3.44 18.41 16.07
CA GLN A 276 4.38 19.17 15.24
C GLN A 276 3.72 20.21 14.34
N LYS A 277 2.42 20.05 14.00
CA LYS A 277 1.63 20.96 13.15
C LYS A 277 2.33 21.32 11.84
N ARG A 278 2.95 20.33 11.19
CA ARG A 278 3.77 20.53 9.97
C ARG A 278 2.98 20.45 8.67
N GLY A 279 1.78 19.92 8.68
CA GLY A 279 0.86 19.92 7.54
C GLY A 279 0.37 21.33 7.20
N SER A 280 0.36 21.68 5.91
CA SER A 280 -0.12 22.99 5.44
C SER A 280 -1.50 22.91 4.77
N LEU A 281 -1.93 21.72 4.33
CA LEU A 281 -3.22 21.49 3.67
C LEU A 281 -4.10 20.49 4.42
N GLY A 282 -3.54 19.71 5.34
CA GLY A 282 -4.25 18.72 6.12
C GLY A 282 -3.35 18.04 7.15
N ASP A 283 -3.92 17.08 7.86
CA ASP A 283 -3.30 16.43 9.02
C ASP A 283 -3.11 14.91 8.82
N ASN A 284 -3.25 14.40 7.58
CA ASN A 284 -2.88 13.03 7.27
C ASN A 284 -1.35 12.89 7.38
N LEU A 285 -0.82 12.21 8.38
CA LEU A 285 0.62 12.16 8.61
C LEU A 285 1.21 10.77 8.80
N MET A 286 0.37 9.75 9.03
CA MET A 286 0.89 8.39 9.13
C MET A 286 1.26 7.85 7.76
N TYR A 287 2.40 7.17 7.70
CA TYR A 287 2.84 6.38 6.57
C TYR A 287 3.00 4.94 7.02
N PHE A 288 2.20 4.05 6.47
CA PHE A 288 2.28 2.63 6.77
C PHE A 288 2.83 1.83 5.59
N GLU A 289 3.67 0.85 5.90
CA GLU A 289 4.03 -0.21 4.96
C GLU A 289 3.43 -1.53 5.40
N THR A 290 2.98 -2.31 4.41
CA THR A 290 2.44 -3.65 4.55
C THR A 290 3.12 -4.55 3.53
N GLY A 291 2.87 -5.84 3.57
CA GLY A 291 3.37 -6.76 2.54
C GLY A 291 2.82 -8.16 2.73
N GLN A 292 2.36 -8.74 1.65
CA GLN A 292 1.89 -10.13 1.67
C GLN A 292 3.02 -11.04 2.13
N GLY A 293 2.70 -11.92 3.07
CA GLY A 293 3.65 -12.82 3.69
C GLY A 293 4.15 -12.40 5.07
N SER A 294 3.96 -11.15 5.52
CA SER A 294 4.46 -10.65 6.80
C SER A 294 4.00 -11.50 7.99
N ALA A 295 2.70 -11.78 8.12
CA ALA A 295 2.19 -12.62 9.21
C ALA A 295 2.58 -14.11 9.05
N LEU A 296 2.70 -14.59 7.81
CA LEU A 296 3.10 -15.97 7.53
C LEU A 296 4.57 -16.22 7.84
N SER A 297 5.44 -15.27 7.49
CA SER A 297 6.90 -15.38 7.72
C SER A 297 7.26 -15.48 9.20
N SER A 298 6.46 -14.88 10.07
CA SER A 298 6.62 -14.96 11.52
C SER A 298 5.85 -16.09 12.17
N GLY A 299 5.07 -16.89 11.40
CA GLY A 299 4.23 -17.95 11.93
C GLY A 299 3.03 -17.46 12.76
N THR A 300 2.63 -16.20 12.58
CA THR A 300 1.62 -15.51 13.41
C THR A 300 0.28 -15.30 12.70
N HIS A 301 0.02 -16.07 11.64
CA HIS A 301 -1.16 -15.91 10.77
C HIS A 301 -2.42 -16.64 11.27
N HIS A 302 -2.36 -17.39 12.36
CA HIS A 302 -3.49 -18.13 12.96
C HIS A 302 -4.26 -19.02 11.96
N GLY A 303 -3.61 -19.54 10.90
CA GLY A 303 -4.26 -20.31 9.83
C GLY A 303 -5.06 -19.47 8.82
N VAL A 304 -4.98 -18.14 8.90
CA VAL A 304 -5.51 -17.22 7.90
C VAL A 304 -4.55 -17.15 6.72
N ASP A 305 -5.09 -17.08 5.51
CA ASP A 305 -4.27 -16.97 4.27
C ASP A 305 -3.60 -15.60 4.13
N GLN A 306 -2.57 -15.60 3.31
CA GLN A 306 -1.68 -14.46 3.10
C GLN A 306 -2.40 -13.19 2.69
N GLN A 307 -3.30 -13.28 1.70
CA GLN A 307 -4.01 -12.12 1.18
C GLN A 307 -5.04 -11.58 2.17
N THR A 308 -5.69 -12.44 2.94
CA THR A 308 -6.61 -12.01 4.00
C THR A 308 -5.86 -11.34 5.15
N CYS A 309 -4.68 -11.86 5.55
CA CYS A 309 -3.81 -11.19 6.52
C CYS A 309 -3.41 -9.78 6.06
N GLU A 310 -3.07 -9.63 4.78
CA GLU A 310 -2.74 -8.31 4.20
C GLU A 310 -3.93 -7.35 4.26
N ALA A 311 -5.11 -7.78 3.85
CA ALA A 311 -6.31 -6.95 3.93
C ALA A 311 -6.63 -6.52 5.39
N ARG A 312 -6.36 -7.37 6.38
CA ARG A 312 -6.55 -7.05 7.81
C ARG A 312 -5.61 -5.94 8.29
N ALA A 313 -4.39 -5.84 7.75
CA ALA A 313 -3.49 -4.71 8.03
C ALA A 313 -4.11 -3.35 7.62
N TYR A 314 -4.96 -3.34 6.60
CA TYR A 314 -5.66 -2.11 6.18
C TYR A 314 -6.70 -1.63 7.18
N ALA A 315 -7.20 -2.47 8.09
CA ALA A 315 -8.02 -2.00 9.22
C ALA A 315 -7.20 -1.16 10.19
N VAL A 316 -5.95 -1.59 10.48
CA VAL A 316 -5.01 -0.79 11.28
C VAL A 316 -4.74 0.55 10.59
N ALA A 317 -4.37 0.51 9.31
CA ALA A 317 -4.10 1.72 8.55
C ALA A 317 -5.29 2.69 8.55
N ARG A 318 -6.49 2.20 8.23
CA ARG A 318 -7.73 3.00 8.18
C ARG A 318 -8.04 3.71 9.50
N HIS A 319 -7.74 3.06 10.62
CA HIS A 319 -7.99 3.61 11.96
C HIS A 319 -7.26 4.93 12.20
N PHE A 320 -6.07 5.09 11.62
CA PHE A 320 -5.23 6.28 11.78
C PHE A 320 -5.37 7.32 10.66
N ASN A 321 -6.28 7.12 9.69
CA ASN A 321 -6.49 8.04 8.56
C ASN A 321 -5.16 8.49 7.93
N PRO A 322 -4.33 7.56 7.39
CA PRO A 322 -2.95 7.82 6.99
C PRO A 322 -2.86 8.73 5.78
N PHE A 323 -1.68 9.32 5.57
CA PHE A 323 -1.34 10.01 4.32
C PHE A 323 -1.07 9.01 3.20
N LEU A 324 -0.36 7.93 3.52
CA LEU A 324 0.12 6.90 2.59
C LEU A 324 -0.02 5.51 3.21
N VAL A 325 -0.38 4.52 2.40
CA VAL A 325 -0.18 3.09 2.70
C VAL A 325 0.47 2.44 1.50
N ASN A 326 1.61 1.80 1.72
CA ASN A 326 2.41 1.15 0.69
C ASN A 326 2.37 -0.37 0.89
N THR A 327 1.83 -1.11 -0.07
CA THR A 327 2.03 -2.56 -0.09
C THR A 327 3.35 -2.88 -0.79
N VAL A 328 4.22 -3.64 -0.12
CA VAL A 328 5.54 -4.06 -0.63
C VAL A 328 5.39 -5.49 -1.13
N VAL A 329 5.16 -5.65 -2.45
CA VAL A 329 4.61 -6.92 -2.95
C VAL A 329 5.60 -8.07 -3.01
N GLY A 330 6.85 -7.88 -3.33
CA GLY A 330 7.83 -8.96 -3.54
C GLY A 330 8.99 -9.00 -2.57
N PHE A 331 9.06 -8.09 -1.61
CA PHE A 331 10.23 -7.92 -0.75
C PHE A 331 10.41 -9.03 0.30
N ILE A 332 9.32 -9.62 0.80
CA ILE A 332 9.39 -10.70 1.81
C ILE A 332 10.11 -11.94 1.26
N GLY A 333 10.05 -12.16 -0.06
CA GLY A 333 10.80 -13.20 -0.75
C GLY A 333 9.94 -14.19 -1.54
N PRO A 334 10.58 -15.04 -2.36
CA PRO A 334 9.92 -16.00 -3.24
C PRO A 334 9.17 -17.11 -2.48
N GLU A 335 9.47 -17.33 -1.20
CA GLU A 335 8.73 -18.25 -0.35
C GLU A 335 7.26 -17.86 -0.22
N TYR A 336 6.94 -16.57 -0.41
CA TYR A 336 5.58 -16.02 -0.24
C TYR A 336 4.94 -15.65 -1.57
N LEU A 337 5.71 -15.06 -2.51
CA LEU A 337 5.31 -14.73 -3.89
C LEU A 337 6.42 -15.15 -4.84
N TYR A 338 6.32 -16.36 -5.38
CA TYR A 338 7.41 -17.04 -6.08
C TYR A 338 7.76 -16.45 -7.44
N ASN A 339 6.76 -15.95 -8.19
CA ASN A 339 6.95 -15.51 -9.57
C ASN A 339 6.15 -14.24 -9.90
N GLY A 340 6.47 -13.64 -11.06
CA GLY A 340 5.83 -12.43 -11.55
C GLY A 340 4.30 -12.50 -11.57
N LYS A 341 3.72 -13.65 -11.94
CA LYS A 341 2.26 -13.83 -11.94
C LYS A 341 1.65 -13.70 -10.54
N GLN A 342 2.29 -14.26 -9.52
CA GLN A 342 1.85 -14.14 -8.14
C GLN A 342 1.99 -12.70 -7.64
N ILE A 343 3.11 -12.03 -7.97
CA ILE A 343 3.39 -10.63 -7.61
C ILE A 343 2.37 -9.69 -8.24
N ILE A 344 2.12 -9.83 -9.55
CA ILE A 344 1.12 -9.01 -10.26
C ILE A 344 -0.27 -9.19 -9.64
N ARG A 345 -0.66 -10.41 -9.36
CA ARG A 345 -1.96 -10.70 -8.75
C ARG A 345 -2.04 -10.10 -7.34
N ALA A 346 -1.01 -10.25 -6.53
CA ALA A 346 -0.95 -9.72 -5.16
C ALA A 346 -1.07 -8.19 -5.16
N GLY A 347 -0.28 -7.48 -5.94
CA GLY A 347 -0.33 -6.01 -5.99
C GLY A 347 -1.69 -5.47 -6.39
N LEU A 348 -2.39 -6.14 -7.33
CA LEU A 348 -3.73 -5.72 -7.74
C LEU A 348 -4.80 -6.04 -6.69
N GLU A 349 -4.69 -7.15 -5.96
CA GLU A 349 -5.61 -7.48 -4.85
C GLU A 349 -5.42 -6.54 -3.67
N ASP A 350 -4.18 -6.26 -3.29
CA ASP A 350 -3.84 -5.35 -2.21
C ASP A 350 -4.36 -3.94 -2.50
N HIS A 351 -4.09 -3.44 -3.70
CA HIS A 351 -4.59 -2.15 -4.17
C HIS A 351 -6.12 -2.10 -4.14
N PHE A 352 -6.81 -3.14 -4.65
CA PHE A 352 -8.26 -3.23 -4.65
C PHE A 352 -8.83 -3.25 -3.23
N CYS A 353 -8.32 -4.15 -2.36
CA CYS A 353 -8.80 -4.30 -0.99
C CYS A 353 -8.60 -3.02 -0.19
N GLY A 354 -7.42 -2.41 -0.27
CA GLY A 354 -7.13 -1.17 0.43
C GLY A 354 -8.03 -0.02 -0.02
N LYS A 355 -8.19 0.18 -1.34
CA LYS A 355 -9.09 1.22 -1.85
C LYS A 355 -10.55 0.98 -1.47
N LEU A 356 -11.02 -0.26 -1.55
CA LEU A 356 -12.40 -0.62 -1.16
C LEU A 356 -12.66 -0.31 0.32
N LEU A 357 -11.64 -0.42 1.16
CA LEU A 357 -11.68 -0.07 2.58
C LEU A 357 -11.41 1.42 2.87
N GLY A 358 -11.22 2.24 1.84
CA GLY A 358 -10.99 3.68 1.98
C GLY A 358 -9.54 4.06 2.34
N VAL A 359 -8.56 3.22 2.01
CA VAL A 359 -7.14 3.42 2.32
C VAL A 359 -6.40 4.01 1.12
N PRO A 360 -5.48 5.00 1.29
CA PRO A 360 -4.73 5.66 0.23
C PRO A 360 -3.57 4.78 -0.27
N MET A 361 -3.87 3.83 -1.15
CA MET A 361 -2.95 2.78 -1.57
C MET A 361 -1.87 3.25 -2.55
N GLY A 362 -0.63 2.95 -2.21
CA GLY A 362 0.51 2.86 -3.10
C GLY A 362 1.05 1.44 -3.18
N CYS A 363 2.02 1.23 -4.04
CA CYS A 363 2.69 -0.05 -4.19
C CYS A 363 4.18 0.14 -4.42
N ASP A 364 4.97 -0.60 -3.65
CA ASP A 364 6.34 -0.90 -4.01
C ASP A 364 6.31 -2.11 -4.96
N ILE A 365 6.45 -1.81 -6.24
CA ILE A 365 6.37 -2.78 -7.33
C ILE A 365 7.73 -3.45 -7.43
N CYS A 366 7.94 -4.46 -6.59
CA CYS A 366 9.27 -4.99 -6.37
C CYS A 366 9.34 -6.52 -6.41
N TYR A 367 10.55 -7.00 -6.58
CA TYR A 367 10.91 -8.40 -6.44
C TYR A 367 12.35 -8.52 -5.93
N THR A 368 12.69 -9.68 -5.39
CA THR A 368 14.08 -10.03 -5.04
C THR A 368 14.68 -10.91 -6.13
N ASN A 369 16.02 -10.93 -6.26
CA ASN A 369 16.74 -11.69 -7.28
C ASN A 369 16.50 -13.22 -7.24
N HIS A 370 15.85 -13.72 -6.18
CA HIS A 370 15.53 -15.14 -6.02
C HIS A 370 14.15 -15.54 -6.56
N ALA A 371 13.30 -14.55 -6.89
CA ALA A 371 11.99 -14.79 -7.48
C ALA A 371 12.10 -15.11 -8.98
N GLU A 372 11.20 -15.93 -9.51
CA GLU A 372 10.99 -16.06 -10.95
C GLU A 372 10.20 -14.87 -11.50
N ALA A 373 10.82 -13.70 -11.46
CA ALA A 373 10.26 -12.44 -11.92
C ALA A 373 11.36 -11.58 -12.54
N ASP A 374 10.96 -10.64 -13.39
CA ASP A 374 11.84 -9.68 -14.03
C ASP A 374 11.21 -8.29 -14.16
N GLN A 375 11.91 -7.36 -14.81
CA GLN A 375 11.42 -6.00 -15.00
C GLN A 375 10.17 -5.96 -15.91
N ASP A 376 10.02 -6.84 -16.89
CA ASP A 376 8.83 -6.89 -17.74
C ASP A 376 7.56 -7.23 -16.94
N ASP A 377 7.68 -8.08 -15.92
CA ASP A 377 6.59 -8.35 -14.96
C ASP A 377 6.24 -7.10 -14.14
N MET A 378 7.26 -6.35 -13.71
CA MET A 378 7.08 -5.12 -12.92
C MET A 378 6.49 -4.00 -13.78
N ASP A 379 6.91 -3.84 -15.02
CA ASP A 379 6.33 -2.91 -15.99
C ASP A 379 4.85 -3.23 -16.27
N THR A 380 4.54 -4.51 -16.33
CA THR A 380 3.14 -4.98 -16.44
C THR A 380 2.34 -4.56 -15.21
N LEU A 381 2.82 -4.84 -14.01
CA LEU A 381 2.13 -4.45 -12.76
C LEU A 381 1.98 -2.94 -12.64
N LEU A 382 3.04 -2.17 -12.94
CA LEU A 382 3.02 -0.71 -12.95
C LEU A 382 1.92 -0.17 -13.86
N THR A 383 1.84 -0.68 -15.09
CA THR A 383 0.84 -0.24 -16.06
C THR A 383 -0.58 -0.58 -15.61
N LEU A 384 -0.80 -1.75 -15.04
CA LEU A 384 -2.10 -2.19 -14.52
C LEU A 384 -2.53 -1.37 -13.30
N LEU A 385 -1.62 -1.10 -12.34
CA LEU A 385 -1.89 -0.29 -11.17
C LEU A 385 -2.15 1.18 -11.54
N GLY A 386 -1.38 1.74 -12.48
CA GLY A 386 -1.62 3.08 -13.00
C GLY A 386 -3.00 3.18 -13.66
N THR A 387 -3.42 2.16 -14.43
CA THR A 387 -4.76 2.06 -15.01
C THR A 387 -5.84 1.93 -13.93
N ALA A 388 -5.58 1.19 -12.87
CA ALA A 388 -6.49 1.02 -11.73
C ALA A 388 -6.60 2.27 -10.84
N GLY A 389 -5.79 3.31 -11.07
CA GLY A 389 -5.81 4.57 -10.34
C GLY A 389 -5.12 4.50 -8.99
N ILE A 390 -3.93 3.92 -8.95
CA ILE A 390 -3.08 3.91 -7.75
C ILE A 390 -2.71 5.33 -7.33
N ASN A 391 -2.61 5.59 -6.02
CA ASN A 391 -2.29 6.92 -5.51
C ASN A 391 -0.82 7.28 -5.74
N PHE A 392 0.09 6.32 -5.49
CA PHE A 392 1.52 6.54 -5.68
C PHE A 392 2.28 5.23 -5.91
N ILE A 393 3.48 5.37 -6.44
CA ILE A 393 4.46 4.29 -6.60
C ILE A 393 5.80 4.71 -6.01
N MET A 394 6.73 3.76 -5.92
CA MET A 394 8.12 4.03 -5.56
C MET A 394 8.88 4.64 -6.75
N GLY A 395 9.98 5.33 -6.45
CA GLY A 395 10.94 5.79 -7.42
C GLY A 395 12.34 5.80 -6.80
N ILE A 396 13.27 5.06 -7.41
CA ILE A 396 14.68 4.99 -7.03
C ILE A 396 15.59 5.35 -8.22
N PRO A 397 16.87 5.67 -7.99
CA PRO A 397 17.83 5.85 -9.09
C PRO A 397 18.14 4.50 -9.76
N GLY A 398 17.67 4.31 -10.97
CA GLY A 398 17.73 2.99 -11.61
C GLY A 398 16.69 2.03 -11.04
N SER A 399 16.84 0.71 -11.23
CA SER A 399 15.88 -0.29 -10.76
C SER A 399 16.40 -1.13 -9.60
N ASP A 400 17.68 -0.98 -9.22
CA ASP A 400 18.32 -1.70 -8.13
C ASP A 400 18.48 -0.81 -6.90
N ASP A 401 17.82 -1.15 -5.80
CA ASP A 401 18.12 -0.54 -4.50
C ASP A 401 19.30 -1.26 -3.87
N VAL A 402 20.48 -0.64 -3.97
CA VAL A 402 21.74 -1.23 -3.50
C VAL A 402 21.84 -1.33 -1.98
N MET A 403 21.00 -0.60 -1.24
CA MET A 403 20.96 -0.67 0.21
C MET A 403 20.04 -1.81 0.68
N LEU A 404 18.84 -1.92 0.10
CA LEU A 404 17.85 -2.93 0.48
C LEU A 404 18.00 -4.24 -0.30
N ASN A 405 18.82 -4.25 -1.35
CA ASN A 405 19.15 -5.43 -2.16
C ASN A 405 17.91 -6.08 -2.81
N TYR A 406 17.10 -5.25 -3.47
CA TYR A 406 15.92 -5.68 -4.22
C TYR A 406 15.74 -4.80 -5.47
N GLN A 407 14.89 -5.22 -6.40
CA GLN A 407 14.51 -4.46 -7.59
C GLN A 407 13.14 -3.83 -7.40
N THR A 408 12.99 -2.57 -7.85
CA THR A 408 11.72 -1.84 -7.84
C THR A 408 11.66 -0.83 -8.99
N THR A 409 10.62 0.00 -9.02
CA THR A 409 10.42 1.03 -10.04
C THR A 409 11.40 2.20 -9.90
N SER A 410 11.96 2.63 -11.04
CA SER A 410 12.90 3.74 -11.13
C SER A 410 12.20 5.09 -11.31
N PHE A 411 12.98 6.19 -11.23
CA PHE A 411 12.51 7.52 -11.60
C PHE A 411 12.01 7.58 -13.06
N HIS A 412 12.61 6.80 -13.95
CA HIS A 412 12.20 6.72 -15.36
C HIS A 412 10.85 6.00 -15.50
N ASP A 413 10.61 4.94 -14.75
CA ASP A 413 9.36 4.17 -14.80
C ASP A 413 8.17 5.02 -14.35
N ALA A 414 8.37 5.86 -13.33
CA ALA A 414 7.36 6.80 -12.89
C ALA A 414 7.01 7.82 -13.99
N LEU A 415 8.01 8.36 -14.67
CA LEU A 415 7.80 9.26 -15.81
C LEU A 415 7.11 8.55 -16.99
N TYR A 416 7.56 7.34 -17.32
CA TYR A 416 6.96 6.49 -18.35
C TYR A 416 5.46 6.26 -18.07
N ALA A 417 5.11 5.81 -16.87
CA ALA A 417 3.72 5.56 -16.51
C ALA A 417 2.85 6.82 -16.63
N ARG A 418 3.35 7.97 -16.19
CA ARG A 418 2.66 9.25 -16.36
C ARG A 418 2.48 9.63 -17.82
N GLN A 419 3.49 9.43 -18.66
CA GLN A 419 3.41 9.75 -20.10
C GLN A 419 2.44 8.83 -20.84
N VAL A 420 2.52 7.52 -20.63
CA VAL A 420 1.72 6.53 -21.34
C VAL A 420 0.24 6.59 -20.93
N LEU A 421 -0.02 6.75 -19.63
CA LEU A 421 -1.38 6.75 -19.09
C LEU A 421 -2.01 8.16 -18.99
N GLY A 422 -1.25 9.22 -19.34
CA GLY A 422 -1.72 10.60 -19.22
C GLY A 422 -1.93 11.06 -17.79
N LEU A 423 -1.17 10.49 -16.84
CA LEU A 423 -1.25 10.82 -15.43
C LEU A 423 -0.38 12.02 -15.08
N ARG A 424 -0.79 12.79 -14.09
CA ARG A 424 -0.11 14.00 -13.64
C ARG A 424 0.37 13.85 -12.19
N PRO A 425 1.41 14.59 -11.77
CA PRO A 425 1.79 14.69 -10.36
C PRO A 425 0.70 15.33 -9.48
N ALA A 426 0.90 15.35 -8.17
CA ALA A 426 0.08 16.14 -7.25
C ALA A 426 0.01 17.62 -7.72
N PRO A 427 -1.16 18.30 -7.63
CA PRO A 427 -1.32 19.60 -8.26
C PRO A 427 -0.35 20.67 -7.77
N GLU A 428 -0.07 20.69 -6.49
CA GLU A 428 0.86 21.64 -5.86
C GLU A 428 2.30 21.40 -6.35
N PHE A 429 2.67 20.13 -6.48
CA PHE A 429 4.00 19.72 -6.95
C PHE A 429 4.15 19.96 -8.46
N GLU A 430 3.11 19.71 -9.23
CA GLU A 430 3.09 20.02 -10.67
C GLU A 430 3.32 21.51 -10.93
N ALA A 431 2.60 22.38 -10.20
CA ALA A 431 2.80 23.83 -10.30
C ALA A 431 4.23 24.25 -9.88
N TRP A 432 4.84 23.52 -8.94
CA TRP A 432 6.23 23.72 -8.56
C TRP A 432 7.20 23.30 -9.68
N LEU A 433 6.98 22.11 -10.27
CA LEU A 433 7.80 21.62 -11.40
C LEU A 433 7.79 22.57 -12.60
N GLU A 434 6.62 23.13 -12.94
CA GLU A 434 6.48 24.12 -14.01
C GLU A 434 7.22 25.42 -13.67
N ARG A 435 7.07 25.94 -12.47
CA ARG A 435 7.78 27.14 -11.98
C ARG A 435 9.29 26.97 -11.95
N MET A 436 9.77 25.76 -11.66
CA MET A 436 11.19 25.42 -11.66
C MET A 436 11.74 25.09 -13.05
N GLU A 437 10.90 25.10 -14.10
CA GLU A 437 11.25 24.72 -15.47
C GLU A 437 11.75 23.27 -15.62
N ILE A 438 11.40 22.39 -14.65
CA ILE A 438 11.76 20.97 -14.67
C ILE A 438 10.85 20.24 -15.65
N LEU A 439 9.56 20.57 -15.66
CA LEU A 439 8.53 19.90 -16.44
C LEU A 439 7.74 20.90 -17.23
N SER A 440 7.50 20.61 -18.52
CA SER A 440 6.59 21.39 -19.37
C SER A 440 5.46 20.49 -19.87
N GLN A 441 4.29 21.05 -20.09
CA GLN A 441 3.16 20.33 -20.71
C GLN A 441 3.19 20.54 -22.23
N ARG A 442 3.22 19.45 -22.99
CA ARG A 442 3.03 19.46 -24.45
C ARG A 442 1.97 18.43 -24.80
N ASP A 443 0.93 18.84 -25.50
CA ASP A 443 -0.18 17.98 -25.91
C ASP A 443 -0.82 17.18 -24.73
N GLY A 444 -0.90 17.84 -23.54
CA GLY A 444 -1.45 17.23 -22.33
C GLY A 444 -0.55 16.17 -21.67
N ARG A 445 0.71 16.06 -22.10
CA ARG A 445 1.69 15.12 -21.54
C ARG A 445 2.86 15.84 -20.90
N PRO A 446 3.41 15.31 -19.78
CA PRO A 446 4.61 15.87 -19.18
C PRO A 446 5.84 15.62 -20.04
N HIS A 447 6.63 16.66 -20.27
CA HIS A 447 7.93 16.61 -20.91
C HIS A 447 8.99 17.23 -20.02
N LEU A 448 10.12 16.55 -19.90
CA LEU A 448 11.25 17.04 -19.13
C LEU A 448 11.85 18.29 -19.76
N GLY A 449 12.30 19.23 -18.92
CA GLY A 449 13.11 20.35 -19.34
C GLY A 449 14.46 19.87 -19.86
N GLY A 450 14.93 20.48 -20.95
CA GLY A 450 16.19 20.07 -21.58
C GLY A 450 17.47 20.61 -20.92
N ALA A 451 17.37 21.34 -19.80
CA ALA A 451 18.50 21.94 -19.12
C ALA A 451 18.32 21.93 -17.60
N LEU A 452 19.43 21.82 -16.86
CA LEU A 452 19.43 21.93 -15.41
C LEU A 452 18.84 23.29 -14.98
N PRO A 453 17.78 23.30 -14.14
CA PRO A 453 17.15 24.53 -13.67
C PRO A 453 18.17 25.50 -13.04
N PRO A 454 18.04 26.82 -13.22
CA PRO A 454 18.99 27.80 -12.66
C PRO A 454 19.19 27.67 -11.15
N ALA A 455 18.11 27.32 -10.41
CA ALA A 455 18.14 27.11 -8.96
C ALA A 455 19.04 25.93 -8.54
N PHE A 456 19.16 24.90 -9.40
CA PHE A 456 20.01 23.73 -9.12
C PHE A 456 21.43 23.88 -9.62
N ARG A 457 21.71 24.76 -10.61
CA ARG A 457 23.08 25.02 -11.10
C ARG A 457 24.03 25.47 -9.98
N GLN A 458 23.53 26.24 -9.02
CA GLN A 458 24.32 26.68 -7.88
C GLN A 458 24.59 25.58 -6.84
N ALA A 459 23.75 24.55 -6.80
CA ALA A 459 23.93 23.41 -5.90
C ALA A 459 24.99 22.44 -6.40
N VAL A 460 25.11 22.27 -7.72
CA VAL A 460 26.08 21.37 -8.35
C VAL A 460 27.48 22.00 -8.48
N ALA A 461 27.56 23.33 -8.41
CA ALA A 461 28.84 24.05 -8.52
C ALA A 461 29.59 24.22 -7.19
N ARG A 462 29.09 23.70 -6.10
CA ARG A 462 29.69 23.70 -4.76
C ARG A 462 30.01 22.30 -4.30
#